data_b5a3cfc313c41b7c7be63bfb3c6483f6
#
_entry.id   b5a3cfc313c41b7c7be63bfb3c6483f6
#
_cell.length_a   1.000
_cell.length_b   1.000
_cell.length_c   1.000
_cell.angle_alpha   90.00
_cell.angle_beta   90.00
_cell.angle_gamma   90.00
#
_symmetry.space_group_name_H-M   'P 1'
#
loop_
_entity.id
_entity.type
_entity.pdbx_description
1 polymer ?
#
loop_
_entity_poly.entity_id
_entity_poly.type
_entity_poly.pdbx_seq_one_letter_code
_entity_poly.pdbx_strand_id
1 'polypeptide(L)'
;KAMTATASAGYNYMQEGIEYAVSGEIPCVIVDVQRCRGENYATQADLMQARWGAAGDHEMVVLAPSSVQELFDHTIRAFNLAEKYRTPVIVLSETTIALMRENLVIPEPDQIEIFNRIKPSVPREQFVPYAAAPDGVPPLPSFGDGYRILHSINPHDETGDIHWKPEEYDRLYQRITNKIKANYEDIVRTESYYLDDAKIGLVAYGSESRPALEAVERAREKGLKAGLLKLSTIWPVPEREIRELANQCDILFAVEMNIGKYAGEIERVSNGACEVVRITKNRGLIHTTGEILADMEQKLGLSLR
;
A
#
# COMPACT_ATOMS: atom_id res chain seq x y z
N LYS A 1 8.93 16.40 -9.33
CA LYS A 1 8.48 15.38 -8.35
C LYS A 1 8.28 16.06 -7.00
N ALA A 2 7.23 15.74 -6.28
CA ALA A 2 6.92 16.34 -4.97
C ALA A 2 6.54 15.26 -3.95
N MET A 3 6.89 15.50 -2.70
CA MET A 3 6.45 14.67 -1.57
C MET A 3 6.12 15.52 -0.36
N THR A 4 5.32 14.96 0.52
CA THR A 4 5.07 15.47 1.86
C THR A 4 5.15 14.32 2.87
N ALA A 5 5.47 14.63 4.10
CA ALA A 5 5.49 13.67 5.20
C ALA A 5 4.69 14.21 6.38
N THR A 6 3.91 13.37 7.00
CA THR A 6 3.05 13.73 8.13
C THR A 6 2.88 12.55 9.07
N ALA A 7 2.07 12.72 10.08
CA ALA A 7 1.64 11.65 10.98
C ALA A 7 0.13 11.74 11.16
N SER A 8 -0.50 10.65 11.46
CA SER A 8 -1.94 10.39 11.63
C SER A 8 -2.87 11.61 11.66
N ALA A 9 -2.66 12.55 12.59
CA ALA A 9 -3.51 13.76 12.70
C ALA A 9 -3.38 14.68 11.48
N GLY A 10 -2.16 14.91 10.99
CA GLY A 10 -1.92 15.70 9.77
C GLY A 10 -2.44 14.98 8.54
N TYR A 11 -2.34 13.65 8.51
CA TYR A 11 -2.88 12.83 7.44
C TYR A 11 -4.41 12.96 7.33
N ASN A 12 -5.12 13.08 8.46
CA ASN A 12 -6.56 13.35 8.47
C ASN A 12 -6.91 14.65 7.72
N TYR A 13 -6.10 15.69 7.88
CA TYR A 13 -6.34 16.97 7.20
C TYR A 13 -5.98 16.97 5.71
N MET A 14 -5.25 15.96 5.25
CA MET A 14 -4.83 15.86 3.84
C MET A 14 -5.86 15.19 2.94
N GLN A 15 -6.93 14.62 3.47
CA GLN A 15 -7.84 13.75 2.69
C GLN A 15 -8.45 14.45 1.48
N GLU A 16 -8.89 15.70 1.62
CA GLU A 16 -9.38 16.52 0.51
C GLU A 16 -8.29 16.75 -0.55
N GLY A 17 -7.05 17.02 -0.11
CA GLY A 17 -5.91 17.19 -1.02
C GLY A 17 -5.53 15.89 -1.74
N ILE A 18 -5.71 14.74 -1.09
CA ILE A 18 -5.48 13.43 -1.68
C ILE A 18 -6.52 13.17 -2.76
N GLU A 19 -7.81 13.41 -2.47
CA GLU A 19 -8.89 13.29 -3.46
C GLU A 19 -8.63 14.21 -4.67
N TYR A 20 -8.24 15.45 -4.41
CA TYR A 20 -7.88 16.38 -5.48
C TYR A 20 -6.72 15.83 -6.35
N ALA A 21 -5.70 15.23 -5.72
CA ALA A 21 -4.57 14.67 -6.45
C ALA A 21 -4.96 13.43 -7.26
N VAL A 22 -5.88 12.59 -6.78
CA VAL A 22 -6.40 11.44 -7.51
C VAL A 22 -7.22 11.88 -8.71
N SER A 23 -8.25 12.71 -8.50
CA SER A 23 -9.15 13.17 -9.55
C SER A 23 -8.44 14.02 -10.60
N GLY A 24 -7.50 14.87 -10.17
CA GLY A 24 -6.65 15.68 -11.06
C GLY A 24 -5.48 14.91 -11.66
N GLU A 25 -5.31 13.64 -11.32
CA GLU A 25 -4.20 12.78 -11.76
C GLU A 25 -2.82 13.45 -11.55
N ILE A 26 -2.61 13.95 -10.33
CA ILE A 26 -1.40 14.69 -9.94
C ILE A 26 -0.44 13.72 -9.22
N PRO A 27 0.72 13.39 -9.82
CA PRO A 27 1.69 12.51 -9.19
C PRO A 27 2.36 13.19 -7.99
N CYS A 28 2.23 12.56 -6.83
CA CYS A 28 2.94 12.97 -5.63
C CYS A 28 3.13 11.78 -4.67
N VAL A 29 4.05 11.92 -3.73
CA VAL A 29 4.28 10.93 -2.69
C VAL A 29 3.86 11.50 -1.35
N ILE A 30 3.09 10.74 -0.59
CA ILE A 30 2.61 11.10 0.74
C ILE A 30 3.14 10.06 1.71
N VAL A 31 3.96 10.49 2.66
CA VAL A 31 4.44 9.60 3.73
C VAL A 31 3.58 9.86 4.96
N ASP A 32 2.85 8.83 5.40
CA ASP A 32 2.19 8.84 6.68
C ASP A 32 2.96 7.97 7.68
N VAL A 33 3.49 8.60 8.73
CA VAL A 33 4.14 7.93 9.84
C VAL A 33 3.11 7.69 10.92
N GLN A 34 2.48 6.53 10.88
CA GLN A 34 1.40 6.15 11.77
C GLN A 34 1.84 6.18 13.24
N ARG A 35 1.09 6.87 14.07
CA ARG A 35 1.33 6.93 15.53
C ARG A 35 0.03 7.11 16.31
N CYS A 36 0.01 6.62 17.55
CA CYS A 36 -1.10 6.84 18.46
C CYS A 36 -1.26 8.33 18.79
N ARG A 37 -2.51 8.77 18.95
CA ARG A 37 -2.80 10.14 19.38
C ARG A 37 -2.31 10.38 20.81
N GLY A 38 -1.65 11.51 21.02
CA GLY A 38 -1.16 11.95 22.33
C GLY A 38 0.16 11.30 22.77
N GLU A 39 0.60 10.24 22.12
CA GLU A 39 1.84 9.52 22.42
C GLU A 39 2.59 9.18 21.14
N ASN A 40 3.89 9.00 21.23
CA ASN A 40 4.71 8.67 20.04
C ASN A 40 4.84 7.15 19.83
N TYR A 41 3.84 6.38 20.26
CA TYR A 41 3.80 4.95 20.01
C TYR A 41 3.36 4.64 18.59
N ALA A 42 3.95 3.59 18.03
CA ALA A 42 3.57 3.08 16.73
C ALA A 42 2.14 2.53 16.72
N THR A 43 1.53 2.53 15.57
CA THR A 43 0.24 1.91 15.29
C THR A 43 0.12 1.65 13.79
N GLN A 44 -0.77 0.75 13.40
CA GLN A 44 -1.19 0.53 12.03
C GLN A 44 -2.67 0.93 11.86
N ALA A 45 -3.07 2.01 12.55
CA ALA A 45 -4.47 2.42 12.63
C ALA A 45 -4.97 3.17 11.39
N ASP A 46 -4.09 3.84 10.64
CA ASP A 46 -4.47 4.70 9.51
C ASP A 46 -4.67 3.91 8.21
N LEU A 47 -4.48 2.59 8.26
CA LEU A 47 -4.58 1.66 7.15
C LEU A 47 -5.84 1.82 6.28
N MET A 48 -7.02 1.82 6.92
CA MET A 48 -8.28 1.95 6.19
C MET A 48 -8.50 3.36 5.66
N GLN A 49 -7.97 4.37 6.35
CA GLN A 49 -8.01 5.74 5.89
C GLN A 49 -7.15 5.94 4.64
N ALA A 50 -6.02 5.24 4.54
CA ALA A 50 -5.19 5.27 3.34
C ALA A 50 -5.91 4.75 2.09
N ARG A 51 -6.97 3.94 2.25
CA ARG A 51 -7.81 3.44 1.15
C ARG A 51 -9.09 4.24 1.00
N TRP A 52 -9.78 4.51 2.10
CA TRP A 52 -11.16 4.98 2.12
C TRP A 52 -11.34 6.37 2.75
N GLY A 53 -10.26 7.07 3.05
CA GLY A 53 -10.32 8.36 3.74
C GLY A 53 -10.72 9.52 2.83
N ALA A 54 -10.36 9.49 1.56
CA ALA A 54 -10.85 10.39 0.53
C ALA A 54 -12.25 9.97 0.08
N ALA A 55 -13.06 10.89 -0.41
CA ALA A 55 -14.48 10.66 -0.67
C ALA A 55 -14.78 9.92 -1.98
N GLY A 56 -13.78 9.71 -2.84
CA GLY A 56 -13.98 9.17 -4.17
C GLY A 56 -13.96 7.64 -4.27
N ASP A 57 -14.62 7.14 -5.29
CA ASP A 57 -14.67 5.71 -5.64
C ASP A 57 -13.50 5.34 -6.56
N HIS A 58 -12.29 5.34 -6.04
CA HIS A 58 -11.05 5.06 -6.78
C HIS A 58 -10.14 4.07 -6.07
N GLU A 59 -9.16 3.52 -6.79
CA GLU A 59 -8.09 2.74 -6.19
C GLU A 59 -6.97 3.66 -5.66
N MET A 60 -6.31 3.20 -4.59
CA MET A 60 -5.12 3.83 -4.03
C MET A 60 -3.91 2.92 -4.15
N VAL A 61 -2.73 3.50 -4.29
CA VAL A 61 -1.47 2.76 -4.18
C VAL A 61 -0.82 3.08 -2.84
N VAL A 62 -0.70 2.06 -1.99
CA VAL A 62 -0.18 2.19 -0.63
C VAL A 62 0.89 1.14 -0.37
N LEU A 63 2.09 1.60 -0.03
CA LEU A 63 3.26 0.77 0.25
C LEU A 63 3.53 0.78 1.75
N ALA A 64 3.86 -0.39 2.32
CA ALA A 64 4.17 -0.54 3.76
C ALA A 64 5.59 -1.06 3.96
N PRO A 65 6.56 -0.20 4.27
CA PRO A 65 7.91 -0.62 4.57
C PRO A 65 7.99 -1.32 5.93
N SER A 66 8.87 -2.33 6.05
CA SER A 66 9.12 -3.09 7.28
C SER A 66 10.50 -2.83 7.90
N SER A 67 11.34 -2.01 7.25
CA SER A 67 12.69 -1.65 7.67
C SER A 67 13.09 -0.27 7.20
N VAL A 68 14.22 0.24 7.69
CA VAL A 68 14.79 1.51 7.21
C VAL A 68 15.20 1.41 5.74
N GLN A 69 15.75 0.26 5.32
CA GLN A 69 16.08 0.01 3.93
C GLN A 69 14.84 0.06 3.05
N GLU A 70 13.77 -0.63 3.46
CA GLU A 70 12.53 -0.61 2.67
C GLU A 70 11.86 0.76 2.67
N LEU A 71 11.98 1.55 3.74
CA LEU A 71 11.46 2.92 3.73
C LEU A 71 12.16 3.77 2.65
N PHE A 72 13.46 3.59 2.47
CA PHE A 72 14.24 4.22 1.41
C PHE A 72 13.81 3.70 0.01
N ASP A 73 13.80 2.38 -0.18
CA ASP A 73 13.50 1.74 -1.46
C ASP A 73 12.04 2.01 -1.89
N HIS A 74 11.11 1.91 -0.96
CA HIS A 74 9.69 2.19 -1.22
C HIS A 74 9.43 3.67 -1.50
N THR A 75 10.23 4.59 -0.95
CA THR A 75 10.12 6.02 -1.31
C THR A 75 10.49 6.25 -2.76
N ILE A 76 11.60 5.66 -3.24
CA ILE A 76 11.99 5.72 -4.66
C ILE A 76 10.91 5.10 -5.54
N ARG A 77 10.44 3.91 -5.16
CA ARG A 77 9.39 3.20 -5.88
C ARG A 77 8.08 3.99 -5.92
N ALA A 78 7.71 4.64 -4.82
CA ALA A 78 6.52 5.48 -4.74
C ALA A 78 6.59 6.64 -5.75
N PHE A 79 7.73 7.28 -5.89
CA PHE A 79 7.94 8.30 -6.93
C PHE A 79 7.79 7.73 -8.34
N ASN A 80 8.35 6.56 -8.59
CA ASN A 80 8.26 5.91 -9.90
C ASN A 80 6.81 5.53 -10.24
N LEU A 81 6.08 4.93 -9.31
CA LEU A 81 4.67 4.58 -9.49
C LEU A 81 3.80 5.82 -9.67
N ALA A 82 4.04 6.88 -8.86
CA ALA A 82 3.29 8.12 -8.96
C ALA A 82 3.45 8.77 -10.34
N GLU A 83 4.68 8.86 -10.83
CA GLU A 83 4.96 9.43 -12.16
C GLU A 83 4.47 8.55 -13.30
N LYS A 84 4.59 7.22 -13.15
CA LYS A 84 4.19 6.25 -14.18
C LYS A 84 2.68 6.21 -14.37
N TYR A 85 1.93 6.27 -13.27
CA TYR A 85 0.48 6.12 -13.30
C TYR A 85 -0.29 7.43 -13.07
N ARG A 86 0.40 8.57 -12.96
CA ARG A 86 -0.22 9.87 -12.66
C ARG A 86 -1.23 9.75 -11.52
N THR A 87 -0.75 9.36 -10.35
CA THR A 87 -1.58 9.15 -9.16
C THR A 87 -0.77 9.48 -7.90
N PRO A 88 -1.40 9.92 -6.82
CA PRO A 88 -0.71 9.96 -5.54
C PRO A 88 -0.37 8.54 -5.06
N VAL A 89 0.80 8.37 -4.46
CA VAL A 89 1.23 7.11 -3.83
C VAL A 89 1.52 7.36 -2.36
N ILE A 90 0.98 6.53 -1.49
CA ILE A 90 1.17 6.63 -0.04
C ILE A 90 2.25 5.64 0.39
N VAL A 91 3.23 6.13 1.15
CA VAL A 91 4.15 5.30 1.92
C VAL A 91 3.63 5.30 3.36
N LEU A 92 3.00 4.21 3.75
CA LEU A 92 2.37 4.03 5.05
C LEU A 92 3.38 3.41 6.01
N SER A 93 4.19 4.27 6.62
CA SER A 93 5.21 3.89 7.60
C SER A 93 4.63 3.91 9.02
N GLU A 94 5.47 3.60 9.98
CA GLU A 94 5.13 3.56 11.40
C GLU A 94 6.22 4.24 12.21
N THR A 95 5.87 4.76 13.40
CA THR A 95 6.83 5.41 14.30
C THR A 95 8.00 4.48 14.65
N THR A 96 7.78 3.18 14.79
CA THR A 96 8.85 2.20 15.04
C THR A 96 9.93 2.26 13.97
N ILE A 97 9.54 2.19 12.68
CA ILE A 97 10.47 2.21 11.55
C ILE A 97 11.09 3.60 11.38
N ALA A 98 10.30 4.65 11.55
CA ALA A 98 10.75 6.03 11.35
C ALA A 98 11.78 6.49 12.39
N LEU A 99 11.76 5.92 13.60
CA LEU A 99 12.72 6.21 14.68
C LEU A 99 13.85 5.19 14.78
N MET A 100 13.75 4.06 14.09
CA MET A 100 14.74 3.00 14.09
C MET A 100 16.05 3.45 13.44
N ARG A 101 17.15 2.88 13.89
CA ARG A 101 18.47 3.05 13.28
C ARG A 101 18.96 1.69 12.80
N GLU A 102 19.16 1.59 11.52
CA GLU A 102 19.69 0.39 10.85
C GLU A 102 20.75 0.78 9.83
N ASN A 103 21.51 -0.19 9.38
CA ASN A 103 22.40 0.01 8.24
C ASN A 103 21.55 0.28 6.99
N LEU A 104 21.93 1.31 6.25
CA LEU A 104 21.31 1.67 4.99
C LEU A 104 22.33 1.48 3.87
N VAL A 105 21.97 0.66 2.89
CA VAL A 105 22.72 0.53 1.65
C VAL A 105 22.13 1.53 0.65
N ILE A 106 22.89 2.56 0.32
CA ILE A 106 22.52 3.52 -0.72
C ILE A 106 23.17 3.05 -2.02
N PRO A 107 22.40 2.65 -3.04
CA PRO A 107 22.96 2.23 -4.32
C PRO A 107 23.59 3.42 -5.04
N GLU A 108 24.51 3.13 -5.98
CA GLU A 108 25.05 4.18 -6.85
C GLU A 108 23.92 4.80 -7.68
N PRO A 109 24.05 6.10 -8.05
CA PRO A 109 22.97 6.80 -8.76
C PRO A 109 22.53 6.15 -10.08
N ASP A 110 23.41 5.46 -10.78
CA ASP A 110 23.15 4.74 -12.01
C ASP A 110 22.43 3.39 -11.81
N GLN A 111 22.41 2.89 -10.58
CA GLN A 111 21.67 1.69 -10.17
C GLN A 111 20.23 2.00 -9.74
N ILE A 112 19.91 3.29 -9.55
CA ILE A 112 18.56 3.71 -9.14
C ILE A 112 17.71 3.91 -10.40
N GLU A 113 16.73 3.06 -10.59
CA GLU A 113 15.74 3.26 -11.64
C GLU A 113 14.86 4.48 -11.32
N ILE A 114 14.85 5.46 -12.23
CA ILE A 114 14.03 6.66 -12.09
C ILE A 114 13.08 6.76 -13.28
N PHE A 115 11.79 6.59 -13.01
CA PHE A 115 10.76 6.84 -14.01
C PHE A 115 10.42 8.35 -14.04
N ASN A 116 10.33 8.88 -15.26
CA ASN A 116 9.84 10.23 -15.48
C ASN A 116 8.53 10.16 -16.26
N ARG A 117 7.57 11.02 -15.88
CA ARG A 117 6.27 11.10 -16.54
C ARG A 117 6.39 11.27 -18.05
N ILE A 118 5.46 10.69 -18.76
CA ILE A 118 5.35 10.87 -20.20
C ILE A 118 4.89 12.31 -20.47
N LYS A 119 5.71 13.06 -21.20
CA LYS A 119 5.35 14.43 -21.62
C LYS A 119 4.54 14.42 -22.92
N PRO A 120 3.72 15.47 -23.17
CA PRO A 120 3.03 15.62 -24.45
C PRO A 120 4.02 15.64 -25.62
N SER A 121 3.70 14.91 -26.67
CA SER A 121 4.45 14.88 -27.93
C SER A 121 3.78 15.65 -29.07
N VAL A 122 2.62 16.25 -28.80
CA VAL A 122 1.82 17.02 -29.77
C VAL A 122 2.00 18.54 -29.57
N PRO A 123 1.75 19.37 -30.58
CA PRO A 123 1.69 20.83 -30.41
C PRO A 123 0.69 21.24 -29.32
N ARG A 124 0.91 22.40 -28.71
CA ARG A 124 0.08 22.90 -27.59
C ARG A 124 -1.39 23.03 -27.94
N GLU A 125 -1.70 23.40 -29.16
CA GLU A 125 -3.03 23.60 -29.68
C GLU A 125 -3.80 22.29 -29.87
N GLN A 126 -3.10 21.18 -29.95
CA GLN A 126 -3.65 19.83 -30.10
C GLN A 126 -3.63 19.01 -28.82
N PHE A 127 -3.10 19.59 -27.74
CA PHE A 127 -2.97 18.87 -26.49
C PHE A 127 -4.30 18.76 -25.75
N VAL A 128 -4.68 17.53 -25.44
CA VAL A 128 -5.85 17.19 -24.63
C VAL A 128 -5.38 16.58 -23.31
N PRO A 129 -5.53 17.27 -22.17
CA PRO A 129 -4.85 16.97 -20.91
C PRO A 129 -5.10 15.59 -20.31
N TYR A 130 -6.29 15.03 -20.57
CA TYR A 130 -6.74 13.77 -20.01
C TYR A 130 -7.05 12.72 -21.07
N ALA A 131 -6.68 12.97 -22.33
CA ALA A 131 -6.74 11.95 -23.37
C ALA A 131 -5.72 10.85 -23.06
N ALA A 132 -6.22 9.75 -22.50
CA ALA A 132 -5.39 8.64 -22.06
C ALA A 132 -4.94 7.77 -23.24
N ALA A 133 -3.71 7.27 -23.16
CA ALA A 133 -3.23 6.17 -23.98
C ALA A 133 -3.97 4.85 -23.59
N PRO A 134 -3.77 3.75 -24.35
CA PRO A 134 -4.43 2.46 -24.05
C PRO A 134 -4.18 1.92 -22.64
N ASP A 135 -3.10 2.33 -21.98
CA ASP A 135 -2.77 2.00 -20.59
C ASP A 135 -3.55 2.83 -19.55
N GLY A 136 -4.39 3.75 -20.01
CA GLY A 136 -5.20 4.63 -19.17
C GLY A 136 -4.45 5.83 -18.58
N VAL A 137 -3.18 6.07 -18.97
CA VAL A 137 -2.34 7.15 -18.45
C VAL A 137 -2.22 8.28 -19.47
N PRO A 138 -2.77 9.48 -19.21
CA PRO A 138 -2.59 10.63 -20.09
C PRO A 138 -1.17 11.22 -19.92
N PRO A 139 -0.59 11.87 -20.94
CA PRO A 139 0.67 12.60 -20.80
C PRO A 139 0.50 13.82 -19.88
N LEU A 140 1.55 14.18 -19.14
CA LEU A 140 1.54 15.30 -18.19
C LEU A 140 2.70 16.26 -18.47
N PRO A 141 2.45 17.50 -18.90
CA PRO A 141 3.47 18.51 -19.06
C PRO A 141 4.01 18.99 -17.71
N SER A 142 5.18 19.61 -17.71
CA SER A 142 5.69 20.34 -16.55
C SER A 142 5.19 21.78 -16.56
N PHE A 143 5.13 22.39 -15.37
CA PHE A 143 4.91 23.84 -15.29
C PHE A 143 6.00 24.58 -16.09
N GLY A 144 5.58 25.53 -16.89
CA GLY A 144 6.49 26.27 -17.78
C GLY A 144 6.65 25.69 -19.19
N ASP A 145 6.20 24.46 -19.47
CA ASP A 145 6.22 23.88 -20.83
C ASP A 145 5.23 24.58 -21.79
N GLY A 146 4.35 25.42 -21.24
CA GLY A 146 3.39 26.25 -22.01
C GLY A 146 2.10 25.53 -22.44
N TYR A 147 1.88 24.32 -21.95
CA TYR A 147 0.62 23.61 -22.13
C TYR A 147 -0.40 24.08 -21.09
N ARG A 148 -1.68 24.13 -21.49
CA ARG A 148 -2.78 24.40 -20.56
C ARG A 148 -3.31 23.10 -19.99
N ILE A 149 -3.36 23.01 -18.67
CA ILE A 149 -4.02 21.95 -17.93
C ILE A 149 -4.92 22.57 -16.86
N LEU A 150 -6.11 22.07 -16.72
CA LEU A 150 -6.98 22.37 -15.59
C LEU A 150 -7.04 21.11 -14.70
N HIS A 151 -6.51 21.22 -13.51
CA HIS A 151 -6.69 20.17 -12.51
C HIS A 151 -7.94 20.49 -11.68
N SER A 152 -8.76 19.49 -11.42
CA SER A 152 -9.99 19.65 -10.65
C SER A 152 -10.28 18.39 -9.84
N ILE A 153 -10.88 18.58 -8.67
CA ILE A 153 -11.50 17.50 -7.89
C ILE A 153 -12.85 17.09 -8.52
N ASN A 154 -13.46 18.01 -9.26
CA ASN A 154 -14.76 17.75 -9.89
C ASN A 154 -14.63 16.83 -11.11
N PRO A 155 -15.68 16.08 -11.41
CA PRO A 155 -15.75 15.29 -12.64
C PRO A 155 -15.47 16.15 -13.86
N HIS A 156 -14.61 15.69 -14.74
CA HIS A 156 -14.20 16.40 -15.94
C HIS A 156 -14.00 15.44 -17.11
N ASP A 157 -14.09 15.98 -18.30
CA ASP A 157 -13.81 15.25 -19.53
C ASP A 157 -12.30 15.22 -19.87
N GLU A 158 -11.97 14.73 -21.05
CA GLU A 158 -10.60 14.64 -21.53
C GLU A 158 -9.92 16.00 -21.72
N THR A 159 -10.71 17.07 -21.90
CA THR A 159 -10.19 18.45 -22.03
C THR A 159 -9.92 19.10 -20.66
N GLY A 160 -10.46 18.53 -19.60
CA GLY A 160 -10.45 19.08 -18.25
C GLY A 160 -11.65 19.97 -17.95
N ASP A 161 -12.61 20.08 -18.87
CA ASP A 161 -13.84 20.83 -18.61
C ASP A 161 -14.75 20.06 -17.65
N ILE A 162 -15.28 20.80 -16.66
CA ILE A 162 -16.06 20.23 -15.57
C ILE A 162 -17.47 19.91 -16.06
N HIS A 163 -17.91 18.69 -15.78
CA HIS A 163 -19.24 18.21 -16.10
C HIS A 163 -19.92 17.64 -14.86
N TRP A 164 -21.19 18.05 -14.64
CA TRP A 164 -22.01 17.58 -13.53
C TRP A 164 -22.96 16.43 -13.94
N LYS A 165 -22.56 15.66 -14.95
CA LYS A 165 -23.35 14.51 -15.43
C LYS A 165 -22.83 13.22 -14.79
N PRO A 166 -23.71 12.34 -14.32
CA PRO A 166 -23.30 11.05 -13.72
C PRO A 166 -22.40 10.24 -14.66
N GLU A 167 -22.66 10.26 -15.95
CA GLU A 167 -21.91 9.48 -16.94
C GLU A 167 -20.44 9.94 -17.08
N GLU A 168 -20.15 11.23 -16.88
CA GLU A 168 -18.79 11.75 -16.91
C GLU A 168 -18.05 11.40 -15.62
N TYR A 169 -18.75 11.42 -14.48
CA TYR A 169 -18.22 10.94 -13.21
C TYR A 169 -17.83 9.45 -13.32
N ASP A 170 -18.74 8.61 -13.77
CA ASP A 170 -18.50 7.18 -13.96
C ASP A 170 -17.31 6.91 -14.90
N ARG A 171 -17.24 7.62 -16.02
CA ARG A 171 -16.15 7.49 -17.00
C ARG A 171 -14.78 7.82 -16.38
N LEU A 172 -14.69 8.93 -15.68
CA LEU A 172 -13.45 9.37 -15.02
C LEU A 172 -12.98 8.33 -13.99
N TYR A 173 -13.87 7.97 -13.04
CA TYR A 173 -13.50 7.08 -11.94
C TYR A 173 -13.26 5.65 -12.39
N GLN A 174 -13.98 5.15 -13.38
CA GLN A 174 -13.69 3.86 -14.03
C GLN A 174 -12.29 3.86 -14.67
N ARG A 175 -11.92 4.92 -15.38
CA ARG A 175 -10.60 5.02 -16.01
C ARG A 175 -9.48 5.06 -14.96
N ILE A 176 -9.60 5.92 -13.94
CA ILE A 176 -8.63 6.04 -12.85
C ILE A 176 -8.48 4.71 -12.10
N THR A 177 -9.58 4.04 -11.80
CA THR A 177 -9.59 2.75 -11.12
C THR A 177 -8.97 1.65 -11.99
N ASN A 178 -9.39 1.56 -13.26
CA ASN A 178 -8.90 0.53 -14.18
C ASN A 178 -7.42 0.70 -14.49
N LYS A 179 -6.90 1.91 -14.54
CA LYS A 179 -5.48 2.21 -14.68
C LYS A 179 -4.63 1.50 -13.62
N ILE A 180 -5.09 1.48 -12.39
CA ILE A 180 -4.39 0.81 -11.28
C ILE A 180 -4.61 -0.71 -11.34
N LYS A 181 -5.84 -1.18 -11.52
CA LYS A 181 -6.17 -2.61 -11.57
C LYS A 181 -5.49 -3.35 -12.72
N ALA A 182 -5.43 -2.73 -13.90
CA ALA A 182 -4.79 -3.33 -15.07
C ALA A 182 -3.27 -3.48 -14.93
N ASN A 183 -2.65 -2.72 -14.02
CA ASN A 183 -1.21 -2.74 -13.78
C ASN A 183 -0.85 -3.42 -12.45
N TYR A 184 -1.67 -4.36 -12.00
CA TYR A 184 -1.50 -5.11 -10.75
C TYR A 184 -0.09 -5.68 -10.59
N GLU A 185 0.43 -6.36 -11.61
CA GLU A 185 1.75 -7.03 -11.58
C GLU A 185 2.92 -6.06 -11.37
N ASP A 186 2.79 -4.81 -11.78
CA ASP A 186 3.81 -3.79 -11.55
C ASP A 186 3.64 -3.11 -10.18
N ILE A 187 2.41 -2.96 -9.72
CA ILE A 187 2.07 -2.21 -8.52
C ILE A 187 2.16 -3.08 -7.26
N VAL A 188 1.65 -4.31 -7.31
CA VAL A 188 1.61 -5.18 -6.13
C VAL A 188 2.95 -5.87 -5.94
N ARG A 189 3.45 -5.82 -4.70
CA ARG A 189 4.64 -6.56 -4.26
C ARG A 189 4.35 -7.23 -2.92
N THR A 190 4.72 -8.48 -2.86
CA THR A 190 4.72 -9.32 -1.65
C THR A 190 6.03 -10.09 -1.57
N GLU A 191 6.37 -10.57 -0.41
CA GLU A 191 7.51 -11.44 -0.19
C GLU A 191 7.04 -12.71 0.50
N SER A 192 7.52 -13.83 0.00
CA SER A 192 7.17 -15.17 0.47
C SER A 192 8.33 -15.78 1.24
N TYR A 193 8.08 -16.19 2.47
CA TYR A 193 9.06 -16.87 3.30
C TYR A 193 8.50 -18.23 3.72
N TYR A 194 9.18 -19.31 3.33
CA TYR A 194 8.83 -20.69 3.70
C TYR A 194 7.41 -21.12 3.27
N LEU A 195 6.87 -20.58 2.19
CA LEU A 195 5.50 -20.86 1.76
C LEU A 195 5.37 -22.17 0.95
N ASP A 196 6.43 -22.70 0.35
CA ASP A 196 6.36 -23.84 -0.58
C ASP A 196 5.65 -25.07 -0.01
N ASP A 197 5.81 -25.33 1.30
CA ASP A 197 5.20 -26.49 1.98
C ASP A 197 4.29 -26.06 3.17
N ALA A 198 3.98 -24.77 3.27
CA ALA A 198 3.25 -24.23 4.42
C ALA A 198 1.83 -24.79 4.53
N LYS A 199 1.44 -25.16 5.75
CA LYS A 199 0.08 -25.50 6.16
C LYS A 199 -0.49 -24.49 7.16
N ILE A 200 0.40 -23.70 7.75
CA ILE A 200 0.10 -22.60 8.64
C ILE A 200 0.67 -21.36 8.00
N GLY A 201 -0.18 -20.43 7.57
CA GLY A 201 0.24 -19.17 6.96
C GLY A 201 0.15 -18.03 7.95
N LEU A 202 1.18 -17.18 7.99
CA LEU A 202 1.12 -15.87 8.61
C LEU A 202 1.02 -14.83 7.49
N VAL A 203 0.25 -13.77 7.72
CA VAL A 203 0.20 -12.59 6.84
C VAL A 203 0.48 -11.36 7.70
N ALA A 204 1.50 -10.59 7.32
CA ALA A 204 1.91 -9.41 8.06
C ALA A 204 2.44 -8.31 7.12
N TYR A 205 2.45 -7.07 7.60
CA TYR A 205 2.99 -5.91 6.89
C TYR A 205 3.66 -4.95 7.88
N GLY A 206 4.46 -4.01 7.36
CA GLY A 206 5.16 -3.05 8.21
C GLY A 206 6.08 -3.73 9.22
N SER A 207 6.24 -3.11 10.38
CA SER A 207 7.11 -3.61 11.45
C SER A 207 6.72 -4.98 11.98
N GLU A 208 5.44 -5.36 11.91
CA GLU A 208 4.94 -6.66 12.38
C GLU A 208 5.46 -7.85 11.56
N SER A 209 5.93 -7.61 10.34
CA SER A 209 6.54 -8.66 9.51
C SER A 209 7.80 -9.26 10.13
N ARG A 210 8.54 -8.50 10.94
CA ARG A 210 9.81 -8.94 11.55
C ARG A 210 9.61 -10.00 12.62
N PRO A 211 8.82 -9.74 13.69
CA PRO A 211 8.53 -10.76 14.68
C PRO A 211 7.70 -11.92 14.12
N ALA A 212 6.88 -11.68 13.07
CA ALA A 212 6.15 -12.74 12.40
C ALA A 212 7.08 -13.70 11.67
N LEU A 213 8.13 -13.21 10.99
CA LEU A 213 9.12 -14.06 10.34
C LEU A 213 9.87 -14.92 11.36
N GLU A 214 10.35 -14.32 12.45
CA GLU A 214 11.01 -15.07 13.51
C GLU A 214 10.08 -16.10 14.16
N ALA A 215 8.79 -15.79 14.31
CA ALA A 215 7.82 -16.77 14.82
C ALA A 215 7.64 -17.96 13.87
N VAL A 216 7.64 -17.72 12.56
CA VAL A 216 7.63 -18.78 11.55
C VAL A 216 8.88 -19.66 11.67
N GLU A 217 10.05 -19.07 11.76
CA GLU A 217 11.31 -19.80 11.90
C GLU A 217 11.33 -20.71 13.14
N ARG A 218 10.96 -20.16 14.30
CA ARG A 218 10.84 -20.93 15.54
C ARG A 218 9.77 -22.02 15.49
N ALA A 219 8.63 -21.77 14.85
CA ALA A 219 7.60 -22.78 14.64
C ALA A 219 8.12 -23.93 13.76
N ARG A 220 8.89 -23.60 12.73
CA ARG A 220 9.55 -24.61 11.86
C ARG A 220 10.60 -25.44 12.58
N GLU A 221 11.37 -24.84 13.48
CA GLU A 221 12.30 -25.57 14.36
C GLU A 221 11.57 -26.62 15.23
N LYS A 222 10.29 -26.40 15.54
CA LYS A 222 9.40 -27.35 16.23
C LYS A 222 8.67 -28.32 15.29
N GLY A 223 9.01 -28.31 14.00
CA GLY A 223 8.46 -29.23 13.00
C GLY A 223 7.14 -28.79 12.37
N LEU A 224 6.65 -27.58 12.64
CA LEU A 224 5.47 -27.06 11.99
C LEU A 224 5.79 -26.52 10.59
N LYS A 225 4.90 -26.77 9.64
CA LYS A 225 4.99 -26.22 8.30
C LYS A 225 4.37 -24.81 8.27
N ALA A 226 5.03 -23.88 8.92
CA ALA A 226 4.63 -22.47 8.95
C ALA A 226 5.34 -21.68 7.85
N GLY A 227 4.68 -20.64 7.33
CA GLY A 227 5.25 -19.71 6.35
C GLY A 227 4.67 -18.31 6.52
N LEU A 228 5.33 -17.30 5.96
CA LEU A 228 4.92 -15.89 6.02
C LEU A 228 4.74 -15.33 4.61
N LEU A 229 3.58 -14.72 4.36
CA LEU A 229 3.35 -13.79 3.28
C LEU A 229 3.48 -12.37 3.84
N LYS A 230 4.57 -11.70 3.50
CA LYS A 230 4.82 -10.29 3.84
C LYS A 230 4.25 -9.39 2.76
N LEU A 231 3.45 -8.40 3.14
CA LEU A 231 2.84 -7.47 2.22
C LEU A 231 3.65 -6.17 2.17
N SER A 232 4.31 -5.91 1.04
CA SER A 232 5.01 -4.63 0.76
C SER A 232 4.07 -3.61 0.11
N THR A 233 3.06 -4.07 -0.66
CA THR A 233 1.91 -3.28 -1.11
C THR A 233 0.68 -3.71 -0.31
N ILE A 234 -0.03 -2.75 0.28
CA ILE A 234 -1.27 -3.02 1.04
C ILE A 234 -2.50 -2.71 0.19
N TRP A 235 -2.45 -1.65 -0.58
CA TRP A 235 -3.47 -1.28 -1.53
C TRP A 235 -2.85 -1.04 -2.91
N PRO A 236 -3.38 -1.63 -3.98
CA PRO A 236 -4.49 -2.60 -4.00
C PRO A 236 -4.18 -3.84 -3.15
N VAL A 237 -5.22 -4.49 -2.63
CA VAL A 237 -5.06 -5.73 -1.88
C VAL A 237 -4.39 -6.79 -2.75
N PRO A 238 -3.35 -7.51 -2.27
CA PRO A 238 -2.73 -8.64 -2.96
C PRO A 238 -3.65 -9.86 -2.97
N GLU A 239 -4.79 -9.73 -3.67
CA GLU A 239 -5.86 -10.74 -3.61
C GLU A 239 -5.44 -12.11 -4.15
N ARG A 240 -4.62 -12.13 -5.20
CA ARG A 240 -4.14 -13.38 -5.78
C ARG A 240 -3.27 -14.13 -4.78
N GLU A 241 -2.29 -13.48 -4.21
CA GLU A 241 -1.31 -14.05 -3.29
C GLU A 241 -1.97 -14.52 -1.99
N ILE A 242 -2.89 -13.71 -1.45
CA ILE A 242 -3.68 -14.10 -0.26
C ILE A 242 -4.58 -15.29 -0.55
N ARG A 243 -5.24 -15.32 -1.71
CA ARG A 243 -6.13 -16.42 -2.11
C ARG A 243 -5.37 -17.72 -2.35
N GLU A 244 -4.21 -17.64 -2.99
CA GLU A 244 -3.32 -18.78 -3.20
C GLU A 244 -2.87 -19.36 -1.86
N LEU A 245 -2.44 -18.51 -0.92
CA LEU A 245 -2.05 -18.92 0.42
C LEU A 245 -3.23 -19.54 1.20
N ALA A 246 -4.42 -18.95 1.13
CA ALA A 246 -5.62 -19.46 1.80
C ALA A 246 -6.06 -20.83 1.26
N ASN A 247 -5.85 -21.09 -0.03
CA ASN A 247 -6.16 -22.40 -0.62
C ASN A 247 -5.11 -23.48 -0.27
N GLN A 248 -3.89 -23.07 0.09
CA GLN A 248 -2.79 -23.97 0.43
C GLN A 248 -2.76 -24.33 1.91
N CYS A 249 -3.06 -23.37 2.78
CA CYS A 249 -2.95 -23.48 4.23
C CYS A 249 -4.25 -23.94 4.88
N ASP A 250 -4.13 -24.65 5.99
CA ASP A 250 -5.29 -25.07 6.80
C ASP A 250 -5.80 -23.91 7.67
N ILE A 251 -4.92 -22.96 7.99
CA ILE A 251 -5.19 -21.78 8.83
C ILE A 251 -4.28 -20.63 8.46
N LEU A 252 -4.81 -19.40 8.52
CA LEU A 252 -4.05 -18.15 8.39
C LEU A 252 -4.08 -17.35 9.69
N PHE A 253 -2.94 -16.76 10.06
CA PHE A 253 -2.82 -15.80 11.14
C PHE A 253 -2.52 -14.43 10.56
N ALA A 254 -3.43 -13.48 10.75
CA ALA A 254 -3.23 -12.08 10.38
C ALA A 254 -2.60 -11.33 11.54
N VAL A 255 -1.34 -10.89 11.38
CA VAL A 255 -0.57 -10.21 12.43
C VAL A 255 -0.53 -8.73 12.14
N GLU A 256 -1.16 -7.91 13.00
CA GLU A 256 -1.25 -6.47 12.78
C GLU A 256 -1.39 -5.66 14.08
N MET A 257 -0.87 -4.43 14.05
CA MET A 257 -0.88 -3.50 15.19
C MET A 257 -2.08 -2.55 15.13
N ASN A 258 -3.27 -3.14 15.09
CA ASN A 258 -4.57 -2.48 15.18
C ASN A 258 -5.64 -3.49 15.63
N ILE A 259 -6.91 -3.19 15.46
CA ILE A 259 -8.05 -4.01 15.93
C ILE A 259 -8.48 -5.11 14.93
N GLY A 260 -7.64 -5.51 14.00
CA GLY A 260 -7.97 -6.52 12.98
C GLY A 260 -8.55 -5.91 11.69
N LYS A 261 -8.08 -4.74 11.29
CA LYS A 261 -8.60 -4.03 10.13
C LYS A 261 -8.27 -4.71 8.82
N TYR A 262 -7.01 -5.14 8.65
CA TYR A 262 -6.61 -5.84 7.43
C TYR A 262 -6.95 -7.33 7.47
N ALA A 263 -7.07 -7.90 8.66
CA ALA A 263 -7.59 -9.25 8.83
C ALA A 263 -8.97 -9.42 8.16
N GLY A 264 -9.82 -8.38 8.21
CA GLY A 264 -11.08 -8.38 7.49
C GLY A 264 -10.94 -8.48 5.97
N GLU A 265 -9.91 -7.87 5.39
CA GLU A 265 -9.59 -8.01 3.96
C GLU A 265 -9.05 -9.41 3.64
N ILE A 266 -8.19 -9.96 4.51
CA ILE A 266 -7.70 -11.34 4.37
C ILE A 266 -8.88 -12.33 4.44
N GLU A 267 -9.80 -12.16 5.39
CA GLU A 267 -11.02 -12.96 5.51
C GLU A 267 -11.88 -12.85 4.23
N ARG A 268 -12.11 -11.64 3.74
CA ARG A 268 -12.86 -11.38 2.51
C ARG A 268 -12.24 -12.11 1.30
N VAL A 269 -10.93 -12.02 1.15
CA VAL A 269 -10.21 -12.61 0.00
C VAL A 269 -10.11 -14.11 0.13
N SER A 270 -9.91 -14.65 1.34
CA SER A 270 -9.86 -16.08 1.61
C SER A 270 -11.22 -16.76 1.33
N ASN A 271 -12.32 -16.02 1.41
CA ASN A 271 -13.67 -16.47 1.05
C ASN A 271 -14.03 -17.84 1.66
N GLY A 272 -13.59 -18.10 2.89
CA GLY A 272 -13.86 -19.34 3.60
C GLY A 272 -13.01 -20.55 3.18
N ALA A 273 -11.96 -20.36 2.37
CA ALA A 273 -11.04 -21.44 1.99
C ALA A 273 -10.26 -22.02 3.19
N CYS A 274 -9.95 -21.17 4.17
CA CYS A 274 -9.37 -21.57 5.45
C CYS A 274 -9.85 -20.64 6.56
N GLU A 275 -9.60 -21.03 7.81
CA GLU A 275 -9.84 -20.16 8.96
C GLU A 275 -8.81 -19.04 9.01
N VAL A 276 -9.25 -17.80 9.27
CA VAL A 276 -8.39 -16.64 9.50
C VAL A 276 -8.44 -16.22 10.97
N VAL A 277 -7.32 -16.30 11.66
CA VAL A 277 -7.16 -15.93 13.06
C VAL A 277 -6.46 -14.58 13.17
N ARG A 278 -6.99 -13.70 14.00
CA ARG A 278 -6.44 -12.36 14.22
C ARG A 278 -5.48 -12.37 15.37
N ILE A 279 -4.22 -12.01 15.13
CA ILE A 279 -3.23 -11.68 16.14
C ILE A 279 -3.08 -10.17 16.14
N THR A 280 -3.69 -9.52 17.12
CA THR A 280 -3.88 -8.06 17.11
C THR A 280 -3.38 -7.40 18.37
N LYS A 281 -2.75 -6.23 18.19
CA LYS A 281 -2.26 -5.40 19.27
C LYS A 281 -2.54 -3.93 18.95
N ASN A 282 -3.38 -3.28 19.70
CA ASN A 282 -3.85 -1.94 19.37
C ASN A 282 -3.17 -0.81 20.15
N ARG A 283 -2.07 -1.09 20.84
CA ARG A 283 -1.30 -0.10 21.61
C ARG A 283 0.21 -0.26 21.43
N GLY A 284 0.75 0.65 20.69
CA GLY A 284 2.06 1.27 20.84
C GLY A 284 3.33 0.43 20.75
N LEU A 285 3.27 -0.85 20.88
CA LEU A 285 4.41 -1.73 20.77
C LEU A 285 4.12 -2.84 19.77
N ILE A 286 5.10 -3.14 18.92
CA ILE A 286 5.06 -4.30 18.05
C ILE A 286 4.90 -5.58 18.87
N HIS A 287 4.35 -6.62 18.26
CA HIS A 287 4.35 -7.94 18.89
C HIS A 287 5.79 -8.41 19.12
N THR A 288 5.99 -9.11 20.22
CA THR A 288 7.19 -9.95 20.36
C THR A 288 6.94 -11.28 19.66
N THR A 289 7.98 -11.93 19.22
CA THR A 289 7.91 -13.29 18.67
C THR A 289 7.21 -14.26 19.63
N GLY A 290 7.46 -14.12 20.94
CA GLY A 290 6.83 -14.95 21.97
C GLY A 290 5.32 -14.72 22.11
N GLU A 291 4.81 -13.50 21.91
CA GLU A 291 3.38 -13.22 21.89
C GLU A 291 2.72 -13.88 20.68
N ILE A 292 3.30 -13.76 19.49
CA ILE A 292 2.78 -14.40 18.27
C ILE A 292 2.74 -15.92 18.43
N LEU A 293 3.83 -16.52 18.93
CA LEU A 293 3.88 -17.96 19.20
C LEU A 293 2.84 -18.41 20.22
N ALA A 294 2.60 -17.61 21.26
CA ALA A 294 1.60 -17.93 22.28
C ALA A 294 0.17 -17.95 21.70
N ASP A 295 -0.16 -17.01 20.84
CA ASP A 295 -1.46 -16.97 20.16
C ASP A 295 -1.62 -18.15 19.19
N MET A 296 -0.54 -18.51 18.46
CA MET A 296 -0.50 -19.70 17.61
C MET A 296 -0.67 -20.99 18.45
N GLU A 297 0.06 -21.14 19.56
CA GLU A 297 -0.05 -22.27 20.48
C GLU A 297 -1.48 -22.46 20.99
N GLN A 298 -2.08 -21.36 21.47
CA GLN A 298 -3.44 -21.38 21.99
C GLN A 298 -4.43 -21.85 20.93
N LYS A 299 -4.27 -21.37 19.71
CA LYS A 299 -5.19 -21.71 18.61
C LYS A 299 -4.99 -23.13 18.10
N LEU A 300 -3.74 -23.57 17.98
CA LEU A 300 -3.40 -24.90 17.45
C LEU A 300 -3.47 -26.02 18.49
N GLY A 301 -3.59 -25.69 19.78
CA GLY A 301 -3.54 -26.67 20.86
C GLY A 301 -2.18 -27.36 21.02
N LEU A 302 -1.10 -26.65 20.70
CA LEU A 302 0.29 -27.15 20.71
C LEU A 302 1.14 -26.36 21.70
N SER A 303 2.37 -26.84 21.97
CA SER A 303 3.38 -26.10 22.72
C SER A 303 4.56 -25.75 21.81
N LEU A 304 4.79 -24.46 21.60
CA LEU A 304 5.83 -23.90 20.72
C LEU A 304 6.92 -23.13 21.50
N ARG A 305 6.85 -23.14 22.84
CA ARG A 305 7.81 -22.47 23.72
C ARG A 305 9.01 -23.35 24.04
#